data_bca4083347982c5aa98d56689760846a
#
_entry.id   bca4083347982c5aa98d56689760846a
#
_cell.length_a   1.000
_cell.length_b   1.000
_cell.length_c   1.000
_cell.angle_alpha   90.00
_cell.angle_beta   90.00
_cell.angle_gamma   90.00
#
_symmetry.space_group_name_H-M   'P 1'
#
loop_
_entity.id
_entity.type
_entity.pdbx_description
1 polymer ?
#
loop_
_entity_poly.entity_id
_entity_poly.type
_entity_poly.pdbx_seq_one_letter_code
_entity_poly.pdbx_strand_id
1 'polypeptide(L)'
;FVGVGASRVRDLFDKAREKSPCIIFIDEIDSIGRQRGSGIGGGNDEREQTLNQLLTQLDGFNENSGIIVIAATNRPDILDSALLRPGRFDRRIEVLLPDIEGRKKILSVHSLTKPLSENVNLSFWASRTVGFSGADLENLMNESAIHCARDSSTEITNNHIDSALEKITLGLRTSKISSLNTKKFRAYNEVGRAIVSSVNNGIDSIDKITILPRAGYIKGFTKIAPDEEVVSSGLISRKLLFSKIEIALAGRAAEIVVFGKSEITQCAESDLSYATAIAKEMVTKYGFSVIGPVNLDQNRDEIFLGNSLLRNKSILAEKTSKIIDDEVIKISKEALNRSIKIINKNRKLLDKLVDILIDEETIDKFKFKEITKNKLKV
;
A
#
# COMPACT_ATOMS: atom_id res chain seq x y z
N PHE A 1 -22.22 -19.08 -25.46
CA PHE A 1 -23.03 -20.30 -25.56
C PHE A 1 -23.48 -20.70 -24.17
N VAL A 2 -24.81 -20.68 -23.94
CA VAL A 2 -25.41 -21.04 -22.64
C VAL A 2 -25.08 -22.49 -22.31
N GLY A 3 -24.57 -22.77 -21.10
CA GLY A 3 -24.28 -24.11 -20.59
C GLY A 3 -22.86 -24.64 -20.82
N VAL A 4 -21.98 -23.94 -21.54
CA VAL A 4 -20.62 -24.40 -21.80
C VAL A 4 -19.81 -24.44 -20.49
N GLY A 5 -19.96 -23.43 -19.61
CA GLY A 5 -19.30 -23.39 -18.30
C GLY A 5 -19.67 -24.56 -17.41
N ALA A 6 -20.97 -24.85 -17.32
CA ALA A 6 -21.48 -26.00 -16.54
C ALA A 6 -21.00 -27.36 -17.10
N SER A 7 -20.93 -27.51 -18.41
CA SER A 7 -20.36 -28.72 -19.05
C SER A 7 -18.89 -28.90 -18.73
N ARG A 8 -18.08 -27.82 -18.84
CA ARG A 8 -16.64 -27.87 -18.51
C ARG A 8 -16.38 -28.24 -17.04
N VAL A 9 -17.19 -27.71 -16.12
CA VAL A 9 -17.10 -28.10 -14.70
C VAL A 9 -17.37 -29.59 -14.55
N ARG A 10 -18.44 -30.13 -15.16
CA ARG A 10 -18.77 -31.56 -15.12
C ARG A 10 -17.61 -32.41 -15.66
N ASP A 11 -17.12 -32.09 -16.85
CA ASP A 11 -16.00 -32.80 -17.48
C ASP A 11 -14.74 -32.80 -16.65
N LEU A 12 -14.45 -31.68 -15.94
CA LEU A 12 -13.32 -31.59 -15.02
C LEU A 12 -13.45 -32.57 -13.86
N PHE A 13 -14.61 -32.60 -13.22
CA PHE A 13 -14.86 -33.48 -12.07
C PHE A 13 -14.95 -34.95 -12.48
N ASP A 14 -15.50 -35.29 -13.65
CA ASP A 14 -15.52 -36.64 -14.18
C ASP A 14 -14.12 -37.17 -14.47
N LYS A 15 -13.25 -36.35 -15.09
CA LYS A 15 -11.83 -36.68 -15.26
C LYS A 15 -11.09 -36.86 -13.96
N ALA A 16 -11.43 -36.07 -12.92
CA ALA A 16 -10.83 -36.22 -11.61
C ALA A 16 -11.22 -37.54 -10.94
N ARG A 17 -12.49 -37.97 -11.10
CA ARG A 17 -12.95 -39.28 -10.61
C ARG A 17 -12.20 -40.45 -11.26
N GLU A 18 -11.94 -40.35 -12.58
CA GLU A 18 -11.18 -41.34 -13.32
C GLU A 18 -9.71 -41.43 -12.87
N LYS A 19 -9.15 -40.30 -12.42
CA LYS A 19 -7.72 -40.15 -12.06
C LYS A 19 -7.46 -40.08 -10.55
N SER A 20 -8.42 -40.50 -9.73
CA SER A 20 -8.24 -40.51 -8.28
C SER A 20 -7.10 -41.45 -7.86
N PRO A 21 -6.23 -41.07 -6.87
CA PRO A 21 -6.27 -39.84 -6.10
C PRO A 21 -5.67 -38.61 -6.85
N CYS A 22 -6.34 -37.45 -6.78
CA CYS A 22 -5.88 -36.25 -7.46
C CYS A 22 -6.29 -34.95 -6.73
N ILE A 23 -5.71 -33.84 -7.18
CA ILE A 23 -6.05 -32.49 -6.71
C ILE A 23 -6.64 -31.70 -7.86
N ILE A 24 -7.81 -31.08 -7.64
CA ILE A 24 -8.41 -30.08 -8.53
C ILE A 24 -8.00 -28.71 -7.99
N PHE A 25 -7.36 -27.88 -8.81
CA PHE A 25 -7.07 -26.51 -8.47
C PHE A 25 -7.90 -25.57 -9.35
N ILE A 26 -8.67 -24.67 -8.72
CA ILE A 26 -9.51 -23.67 -9.40
C ILE A 26 -8.98 -22.29 -9.00
N ASP A 27 -8.36 -21.59 -9.95
CA ASP A 27 -7.91 -20.23 -9.74
C ASP A 27 -9.03 -19.23 -10.06
N GLU A 28 -8.96 -18.03 -9.41
CA GLU A 28 -9.94 -16.95 -9.60
C GLU A 28 -11.40 -17.41 -9.48
N ILE A 29 -11.72 -18.19 -8.44
CA ILE A 29 -13.07 -18.74 -8.24
C ILE A 29 -14.16 -17.66 -8.14
N ASP A 30 -13.79 -16.43 -7.80
CA ASP A 30 -14.69 -15.28 -7.77
C ASP A 30 -15.25 -14.90 -9.15
N SER A 31 -14.60 -15.35 -10.23
CA SER A 31 -15.11 -15.17 -11.59
C SER A 31 -16.46 -15.89 -11.83
N ILE A 32 -16.66 -17.02 -11.17
CA ILE A 32 -17.88 -17.84 -11.26
C ILE A 32 -18.68 -17.87 -9.95
N GLY A 33 -18.02 -17.73 -8.82
CA GLY A 33 -18.56 -17.88 -7.46
C GLY A 33 -19.15 -16.61 -6.84
N ARG A 34 -19.45 -15.56 -7.60
CA ARG A 34 -19.97 -14.30 -7.08
C ARG A 34 -21.41 -14.42 -6.58
N GLN A 35 -21.75 -13.67 -5.52
CA GLN A 35 -23.12 -13.59 -4.96
C GLN A 35 -24.18 -13.23 -6.01
N ARG A 36 -25.35 -13.86 -5.89
CA ARG A 36 -26.50 -13.67 -6.76
C ARG A 36 -27.07 -12.24 -6.66
N GLY A 37 -27.54 -11.69 -7.76
CA GLY A 37 -28.33 -10.45 -7.77
C GLY A 37 -27.57 -9.14 -7.92
N SER A 38 -26.27 -9.13 -8.22
CA SER A 38 -25.46 -7.88 -8.35
C SER A 38 -25.38 -7.30 -9.77
N GLY A 39 -26.21 -7.73 -10.73
CA GLY A 39 -26.16 -7.20 -12.10
C GLY A 39 -27.47 -7.31 -12.86
N ILE A 40 -27.88 -6.22 -13.51
CA ILE A 40 -28.99 -6.18 -14.48
C ILE A 40 -28.37 -6.49 -15.86
N GLY A 41 -28.54 -7.74 -16.35
CA GLY A 41 -28.10 -8.10 -17.71
C GLY A 41 -27.94 -9.61 -17.90
N GLY A 42 -28.27 -10.13 -19.09
CA GLY A 42 -28.35 -11.56 -19.45
C GLY A 42 -27.03 -12.40 -19.41
N GLY A 43 -25.92 -11.86 -18.87
CA GLY A 43 -24.70 -12.64 -18.64
C GLY A 43 -24.66 -13.35 -17.29
N ASN A 44 -25.65 -13.12 -16.42
CA ASN A 44 -25.67 -13.70 -15.08
C ASN A 44 -26.16 -15.15 -15.07
N ASP A 45 -27.04 -15.53 -15.99
CA ASP A 45 -27.64 -16.86 -16.03
C ASP A 45 -26.61 -17.97 -16.28
N GLU A 46 -25.64 -17.74 -17.16
CA GLU A 46 -24.58 -18.71 -17.43
C GLU A 46 -23.63 -18.90 -16.23
N ARG A 47 -23.26 -17.81 -15.56
CA ARG A 47 -22.44 -17.88 -14.35
C ARG A 47 -23.16 -18.60 -13.23
N GLU A 48 -24.43 -18.29 -13.04
CA GLU A 48 -25.25 -18.92 -12.01
C GLU A 48 -25.41 -20.42 -12.28
N GLN A 49 -25.60 -20.79 -13.55
CA GLN A 49 -25.67 -22.19 -13.96
C GLN A 49 -24.34 -22.91 -13.71
N THR A 50 -23.21 -22.26 -14.02
CA THR A 50 -21.87 -22.80 -13.77
C THR A 50 -21.59 -22.96 -12.27
N LEU A 51 -21.98 -21.97 -11.44
CA LEU A 51 -21.88 -22.04 -9.99
C LEU A 51 -22.73 -23.18 -9.42
N ASN A 52 -24.00 -23.29 -9.85
CA ASN A 52 -24.87 -24.35 -9.38
C ASN A 52 -24.34 -25.75 -9.76
N GLN A 53 -23.74 -25.88 -10.96
CA GLN A 53 -23.08 -27.13 -11.35
C GLN A 53 -21.87 -27.44 -10.50
N LEU A 54 -21.03 -26.42 -10.15
CA LEU A 54 -19.88 -26.58 -9.24
C LEU A 54 -20.35 -27.04 -7.86
N LEU A 55 -21.38 -26.40 -7.30
CA LEU A 55 -21.95 -26.78 -6.01
C LEU A 55 -22.46 -28.24 -6.04
N THR A 56 -23.13 -28.64 -7.10
CA THR A 56 -23.63 -30.03 -7.27
C THR A 56 -22.48 -31.02 -7.34
N GLN A 57 -21.40 -30.69 -8.01
CA GLN A 57 -20.21 -31.56 -8.07
C GLN A 57 -19.48 -31.68 -6.74
N LEU A 58 -19.38 -30.58 -5.98
CA LEU A 58 -18.80 -30.59 -4.64
C LEU A 58 -19.62 -31.45 -3.66
N ASP A 59 -20.96 -31.32 -3.70
CA ASP A 59 -21.87 -32.11 -2.87
C ASP A 59 -21.92 -33.59 -3.27
N GLY A 60 -21.51 -33.92 -4.50
CA GLY A 60 -21.48 -35.27 -5.04
C GLY A 60 -20.23 -36.09 -4.69
N PHE A 61 -19.31 -35.56 -3.89
CA PHE A 61 -18.17 -36.32 -3.42
C PHE A 61 -18.52 -37.19 -2.21
N ASN A 62 -18.25 -38.47 -2.30
CA ASN A 62 -18.24 -39.36 -1.15
C ASN A 62 -16.95 -39.13 -0.32
N GLU A 63 -17.03 -39.32 1.00
CA GLU A 63 -15.91 -39.09 1.93
C GLU A 63 -14.60 -39.82 1.57
N ASN A 64 -14.64 -40.86 0.73
CA ASN A 64 -13.50 -41.68 0.30
C ASN A 64 -13.10 -41.50 -1.17
N SER A 65 -13.49 -40.43 -1.82
CA SER A 65 -13.20 -40.24 -3.27
C SER A 65 -11.71 -40.01 -3.60
N GLY A 66 -10.87 -39.70 -2.62
CA GLY A 66 -9.44 -39.40 -2.81
C GLY A 66 -9.17 -38.13 -3.64
N ILE A 67 -10.18 -37.24 -3.80
CA ILE A 67 -10.06 -36.00 -4.54
C ILE A 67 -10.07 -34.83 -3.57
N ILE A 68 -9.09 -33.95 -3.70
CA ILE A 68 -9.00 -32.69 -2.94
C ILE A 68 -9.28 -31.54 -3.91
N VAL A 69 -10.21 -30.64 -3.54
CA VAL A 69 -10.49 -29.44 -4.32
C VAL A 69 -9.91 -28.24 -3.60
N ILE A 70 -9.09 -27.46 -4.31
CA ILE A 70 -8.47 -26.22 -3.82
C ILE A 70 -8.92 -25.10 -4.73
N ALA A 71 -9.40 -24.00 -4.14
CA ALA A 71 -9.72 -22.78 -4.89
C ALA A 71 -8.93 -21.60 -4.38
N ALA A 72 -8.58 -20.67 -5.26
CA ALA A 72 -7.93 -19.42 -4.93
C ALA A 72 -8.75 -18.21 -5.35
N THR A 73 -8.73 -17.15 -4.56
CA THR A 73 -9.35 -15.86 -4.89
C THR A 73 -8.64 -14.71 -4.19
N ASN A 74 -8.61 -13.55 -4.85
CA ASN A 74 -8.18 -12.28 -4.26
C ASN A 74 -9.38 -11.52 -3.64
N ARG A 75 -10.61 -12.04 -3.77
CA ARG A 75 -11.83 -11.34 -3.34
C ARG A 75 -12.78 -12.29 -2.60
N PRO A 76 -12.41 -12.72 -1.39
CA PRO A 76 -13.26 -13.64 -0.61
C PRO A 76 -14.58 -13.00 -0.20
N ASP A 77 -14.66 -11.68 -0.13
CA ASP A 77 -15.82 -10.86 0.23
C ASP A 77 -17.00 -10.98 -0.74
N ILE A 78 -16.75 -11.29 -2.02
CA ILE A 78 -17.79 -11.37 -3.03
C ILE A 78 -18.26 -12.80 -3.31
N LEU A 79 -17.63 -13.81 -2.70
CA LEU A 79 -18.02 -15.21 -2.91
C LEU A 79 -19.43 -15.51 -2.37
N ASP A 80 -20.16 -16.37 -3.09
CA ASP A 80 -21.44 -16.86 -2.62
C ASP A 80 -21.26 -17.71 -1.35
N SER A 81 -22.03 -17.39 -0.33
CA SER A 81 -21.98 -18.07 0.97
C SER A 81 -22.22 -19.59 0.86
N ALA A 82 -22.90 -20.05 -0.20
CA ALA A 82 -23.10 -21.46 -0.46
C ALA A 82 -21.79 -22.22 -0.73
N LEU A 83 -20.77 -21.58 -1.32
CA LEU A 83 -19.45 -22.19 -1.53
C LEU A 83 -18.71 -22.43 -0.22
N LEU A 84 -18.97 -21.64 0.79
CA LEU A 84 -18.26 -21.62 2.06
C LEU A 84 -18.90 -22.48 3.15
N ARG A 85 -19.97 -23.24 2.81
CA ARG A 85 -20.64 -24.14 3.76
C ARG A 85 -19.81 -25.41 4.02
N PRO A 86 -19.97 -26.02 5.20
CA PRO A 86 -19.35 -27.32 5.52
C PRO A 86 -19.65 -28.36 4.42
N GLY A 87 -18.64 -29.18 4.10
CA GLY A 87 -18.71 -30.16 3.00
C GLY A 87 -18.34 -29.63 1.62
N ARG A 88 -17.99 -28.33 1.52
CA ARG A 88 -17.51 -27.66 0.29
C ARG A 88 -16.15 -27.04 0.57
N PHE A 89 -15.98 -25.69 0.45
CA PHE A 89 -14.77 -25.02 0.87
C PHE A 89 -14.86 -24.63 2.35
N ASP A 90 -14.72 -25.59 3.22
CA ASP A 90 -14.83 -25.45 4.68
C ASP A 90 -13.54 -24.95 5.33
N ARG A 91 -12.40 -25.14 4.67
CA ARG A 91 -11.08 -24.68 5.16
C ARG A 91 -10.64 -23.46 4.39
N ARG A 92 -10.37 -22.38 5.13
CA ARG A 92 -9.87 -21.13 4.59
C ARG A 92 -8.46 -20.90 5.07
N ILE A 93 -7.58 -20.61 4.12
CA ILE A 93 -6.17 -20.29 4.39
C ILE A 93 -5.91 -18.91 3.81
N GLU A 94 -5.56 -17.97 4.65
CA GLU A 94 -5.15 -16.65 4.23
C GLU A 94 -3.66 -16.66 3.94
N VAL A 95 -3.27 -16.24 2.72
CA VAL A 95 -1.87 -16.08 2.31
C VAL A 95 -1.48 -14.63 2.56
N LEU A 96 -0.77 -14.40 3.65
CA LEU A 96 -0.26 -13.08 4.03
C LEU A 96 0.94 -12.67 3.18
N LEU A 97 1.25 -11.37 3.21
CA LEU A 97 2.49 -10.85 2.65
C LEU A 97 3.70 -11.49 3.35
N PRO A 98 4.79 -11.76 2.62
CA PRO A 98 5.95 -12.44 3.18
C PRO A 98 6.67 -11.56 4.23
N ASP A 99 7.14 -12.19 5.30
CA ASP A 99 8.08 -11.61 6.26
C ASP A 99 9.49 -11.43 5.64
N ILE A 100 10.43 -10.89 6.39
CA ILE A 100 11.79 -10.60 5.88
C ILE A 100 12.49 -11.87 5.36
N GLU A 101 12.36 -12.99 6.07
CA GLU A 101 12.97 -14.26 5.65
C GLU A 101 12.26 -14.84 4.42
N GLY A 102 10.94 -14.72 4.34
CA GLY A 102 10.15 -15.07 3.16
C GLY A 102 10.56 -14.23 1.96
N ARG A 103 10.69 -12.91 2.10
CA ARG A 103 11.14 -12.02 1.02
C ARG A 103 12.55 -12.36 0.54
N LYS A 104 13.45 -12.66 1.47
CA LYS A 104 14.81 -13.11 1.12
C LYS A 104 14.81 -14.39 0.30
N LYS A 105 14.01 -15.39 0.70
CA LYS A 105 13.86 -16.65 -0.04
C LYS A 105 13.26 -16.43 -1.42
N ILE A 106 12.22 -15.60 -1.53
CA ILE A 106 11.61 -15.25 -2.82
C ILE A 106 12.62 -14.55 -3.73
N LEU A 107 13.34 -13.54 -3.23
CA LEU A 107 14.41 -12.88 -3.99
C LEU A 107 15.48 -13.87 -4.45
N SER A 108 15.87 -14.83 -3.60
CA SER A 108 16.83 -15.88 -3.95
C SER A 108 16.31 -16.73 -5.10
N VAL A 109 15.05 -17.16 -5.10
CA VAL A 109 14.44 -17.96 -6.18
C VAL A 109 14.45 -17.19 -7.49
N HIS A 110 14.01 -15.92 -7.49
CA HIS A 110 13.94 -15.11 -8.72
C HIS A 110 15.32 -14.61 -9.20
N SER A 111 16.35 -14.78 -8.40
CA SER A 111 17.74 -14.48 -8.79
C SER A 111 18.50 -15.64 -9.42
N LEU A 112 18.02 -16.90 -9.30
CA LEU A 112 18.73 -18.10 -9.78
C LEU A 112 19.08 -18.06 -11.29
N THR A 113 18.25 -17.41 -12.09
CA THR A 113 18.42 -17.30 -13.54
C THR A 113 19.07 -15.99 -13.99
N LYS A 114 19.52 -15.16 -13.05
CA LYS A 114 20.02 -13.81 -13.31
C LYS A 114 21.46 -13.66 -12.81
N PRO A 115 22.37 -13.05 -13.57
CA PRO A 115 23.75 -12.83 -13.13
C PRO A 115 23.75 -11.71 -12.07
N LEU A 116 23.93 -12.05 -10.81
CA LEU A 116 24.11 -11.11 -9.70
C LEU A 116 25.59 -10.89 -9.43
N SER A 117 25.97 -9.64 -9.21
CA SER A 117 27.29 -9.29 -8.70
C SER A 117 27.48 -9.82 -7.25
N GLU A 118 28.68 -10.25 -6.90
CA GLU A 118 29.03 -10.77 -5.57
C GLU A 118 28.73 -9.80 -4.42
N ASN A 119 28.71 -8.50 -4.71
CA ASN A 119 28.43 -7.45 -3.74
C ASN A 119 26.93 -7.26 -3.42
N VAL A 120 26.02 -8.01 -4.11
CA VAL A 120 24.58 -7.92 -3.88
C VAL A 120 24.17 -8.76 -2.67
N ASN A 121 23.71 -8.10 -1.61
CA ASN A 121 23.21 -8.77 -0.42
C ASN A 121 21.68 -8.83 -0.44
N LEU A 122 21.11 -10.01 -0.70
CA LEU A 122 19.65 -10.22 -0.75
C LEU A 122 18.96 -9.97 0.60
N SER A 123 19.64 -10.18 1.73
CA SER A 123 19.09 -9.86 3.07
C SER A 123 18.90 -8.35 3.23
N PHE A 124 19.82 -7.53 2.72
CA PHE A 124 19.68 -6.07 2.69
C PHE A 124 18.47 -5.64 1.85
N TRP A 125 18.29 -6.24 0.68
CA TRP A 125 17.15 -5.91 -0.19
C TRP A 125 15.81 -6.42 0.37
N ALA A 126 15.80 -7.57 1.05
CA ALA A 126 14.62 -8.06 1.76
C ALA A 126 14.15 -7.08 2.85
N SER A 127 15.09 -6.44 3.59
CA SER A 127 14.73 -5.42 4.60
C SER A 127 14.19 -4.12 3.99
N ARG A 128 14.54 -3.80 2.74
CA ARG A 128 14.08 -2.58 2.03
C ARG A 128 12.79 -2.75 1.23
N THR A 129 12.28 -3.98 1.13
CA THR A 129 11.07 -4.32 0.36
C THR A 129 9.90 -4.72 1.25
N VAL A 130 9.78 -4.05 2.41
CA VAL A 130 8.67 -4.27 3.35
C VAL A 130 7.34 -4.01 2.66
N GLY A 131 6.39 -4.95 2.80
CA GLY A 131 5.07 -4.86 2.18
C GLY A 131 5.00 -5.33 0.71
N PHE A 132 6.11 -5.82 0.13
CA PHE A 132 6.10 -6.39 -1.22
C PHE A 132 5.53 -7.81 -1.20
N SER A 133 4.68 -8.10 -2.18
CA SER A 133 4.24 -9.45 -2.50
C SER A 133 5.31 -10.25 -3.25
N GLY A 134 5.10 -11.55 -3.45
CA GLY A 134 5.99 -12.37 -4.29
C GLY A 134 6.11 -11.83 -5.71
N ALA A 135 5.00 -11.39 -6.31
CA ALA A 135 4.97 -10.80 -7.65
C ALA A 135 5.74 -9.46 -7.72
N ASP A 136 5.66 -8.62 -6.67
CA ASP A 136 6.43 -7.37 -6.62
C ASP A 136 7.93 -7.63 -6.55
N LEU A 137 8.35 -8.66 -5.80
CA LEU A 137 9.76 -9.06 -5.68
C LEU A 137 10.29 -9.68 -6.99
N GLU A 138 9.48 -10.47 -7.69
CA GLU A 138 9.79 -10.96 -9.04
C GLU A 138 9.96 -9.80 -10.01
N ASN A 139 9.01 -8.86 -10.02
CA ASN A 139 9.07 -7.65 -10.84
C ASN A 139 10.31 -6.81 -10.53
N LEU A 140 10.69 -6.68 -9.25
CA LEU A 140 11.92 -5.99 -8.84
C LEU A 140 13.16 -6.62 -9.49
N MET A 141 13.27 -7.93 -9.47
CA MET A 141 14.42 -8.64 -10.07
C MET A 141 14.41 -8.55 -11.60
N ASN A 142 13.23 -8.59 -12.23
CA ASN A 142 13.08 -8.42 -13.67
C ASN A 142 13.46 -7.00 -14.13
N GLU A 143 12.97 -5.97 -13.45
CA GLU A 143 13.32 -4.57 -13.71
C GLU A 143 14.81 -4.30 -13.47
N SER A 144 15.41 -4.92 -12.46
CA SER A 144 16.85 -4.82 -12.21
C SER A 144 17.68 -5.39 -13.37
N ALA A 145 17.24 -6.51 -13.95
CA ALA A 145 17.87 -7.08 -15.13
C ALA A 145 17.73 -6.19 -16.38
N ILE A 146 16.56 -5.52 -16.52
CA ILE A 146 16.34 -4.55 -17.60
C ILE A 146 17.29 -3.34 -17.46
N HIS A 147 17.47 -2.82 -16.22
CA HIS A 147 18.43 -1.74 -15.96
C HIS A 147 19.86 -2.17 -16.27
N CYS A 148 20.26 -3.36 -15.85
CA CYS A 148 21.56 -3.95 -16.16
C CYS A 148 21.81 -4.03 -17.67
N ALA A 149 20.83 -4.51 -18.43
CA ALA A 149 20.93 -4.62 -19.89
C ALA A 149 21.03 -3.23 -20.56
N ARG A 150 20.29 -2.23 -20.09
CA ARG A 150 20.36 -0.86 -20.61
C ARG A 150 21.71 -0.20 -20.38
N ASP A 151 22.35 -0.50 -19.25
CA ASP A 151 23.69 0.00 -18.91
C ASP A 151 24.79 -0.84 -19.54
N SER A 152 24.45 -1.83 -20.41
CA SER A 152 25.38 -2.76 -21.06
C SER A 152 26.29 -3.49 -20.05
N SER A 153 25.81 -3.70 -18.83
CA SER A 153 26.51 -4.40 -17.77
C SER A 153 26.25 -5.90 -17.86
N THR A 154 27.23 -6.72 -17.46
CA THR A 154 27.13 -8.20 -17.48
C THR A 154 26.45 -8.73 -16.22
N GLU A 155 26.43 -7.97 -15.13
CA GLU A 155 25.92 -8.38 -13.83
C GLU A 155 25.01 -7.33 -13.20
N ILE A 156 24.00 -7.79 -12.46
CA ILE A 156 23.10 -6.92 -11.71
C ILE A 156 23.79 -6.44 -10.44
N THR A 157 23.99 -5.13 -10.34
CA THR A 157 24.59 -4.47 -9.17
C THR A 157 23.52 -3.90 -8.22
N ASN A 158 23.94 -3.47 -7.03
CA ASN A 158 23.06 -2.78 -6.08
C ASN A 158 22.42 -1.52 -6.69
N ASN A 159 23.10 -0.79 -7.59
CA ASN A 159 22.55 0.40 -8.25
C ASN A 159 21.39 0.05 -9.19
N HIS A 160 21.47 -1.09 -9.90
CA HIS A 160 20.39 -1.55 -10.76
C HIS A 160 19.14 -1.91 -9.94
N ILE A 161 19.32 -2.57 -8.79
CA ILE A 161 18.22 -2.93 -7.89
C ILE A 161 17.61 -1.69 -7.25
N ASP A 162 18.42 -0.71 -6.84
CA ASP A 162 17.89 0.55 -6.27
C ASP A 162 17.09 1.33 -7.31
N SER A 163 17.58 1.41 -8.55
CA SER A 163 16.89 2.08 -9.66
C SER A 163 15.57 1.38 -10.01
N ALA A 164 15.55 0.05 -9.98
CA ALA A 164 14.34 -0.75 -10.19
C ALA A 164 13.33 -0.55 -9.05
N LEU A 165 13.79 -0.58 -7.80
CA LEU A 165 12.96 -0.32 -6.63
C LEU A 165 12.33 1.08 -6.68
N GLU A 166 13.12 2.09 -7.07
CA GLU A 166 12.59 3.44 -7.27
C GLU A 166 11.54 3.50 -8.37
N LYS A 167 11.77 2.83 -9.50
CA LYS A 167 10.81 2.79 -10.61
C LYS A 167 9.50 2.15 -10.19
N ILE A 168 9.53 1.06 -9.45
CA ILE A 168 8.34 0.34 -8.99
C ILE A 168 7.58 1.18 -7.95
N THR A 169 8.29 1.77 -6.98
CA THR A 169 7.66 2.50 -5.87
C THR A 169 7.24 3.92 -6.24
N LEU A 170 7.98 4.60 -7.10
CA LEU A 170 7.83 6.03 -7.40
C LEU A 170 7.45 6.34 -8.85
N GLY A 171 7.47 5.35 -9.72
CA GLY A 171 7.27 5.53 -11.16
C GLY A 171 8.52 6.04 -11.90
N LEU A 172 8.36 6.23 -13.20
CA LEU A 172 9.44 6.69 -14.08
C LEU A 172 9.85 8.14 -13.78
N ARG A 173 11.14 8.44 -13.91
CA ARG A 173 11.65 9.81 -13.89
C ARG A 173 11.07 10.59 -15.07
N THR A 174 10.56 11.78 -14.79
CA THR A 174 10.09 12.73 -15.82
C THR A 174 11.15 13.82 -16.05
N SER A 175 10.88 14.75 -16.96
CA SER A 175 11.81 15.82 -17.37
C SER A 175 12.32 16.66 -16.19
N LYS A 176 13.56 17.14 -16.30
CA LYS A 176 14.19 18.03 -15.30
C LYS A 176 13.40 19.31 -15.07
N ILE A 177 13.38 19.76 -13.81
CA ILE A 177 12.80 21.05 -13.44
C ILE A 177 13.76 22.16 -13.88
N SER A 178 13.25 23.09 -14.69
CA SER A 178 14.06 24.22 -15.19
C SER A 178 14.07 25.42 -14.23
N SER A 179 13.00 25.63 -13.44
CA SER A 179 12.86 26.81 -12.57
C SER A 179 13.49 26.61 -11.19
N LEU A 180 14.42 27.48 -10.80
CA LEU A 180 15.06 27.50 -9.48
C LEU A 180 14.03 27.71 -8.35
N ASN A 181 13.03 28.56 -8.56
CA ASN A 181 11.98 28.79 -7.56
C ASN A 181 11.17 27.52 -7.30
N THR A 182 10.80 26.79 -8.34
CA THR A 182 10.10 25.50 -8.20
C THR A 182 10.97 24.47 -7.46
N LYS A 183 12.28 24.43 -7.73
CA LYS A 183 13.20 23.57 -6.99
C LYS A 183 13.23 23.92 -5.50
N LYS A 184 13.27 25.21 -5.15
CA LYS A 184 13.27 25.67 -3.74
C LYS A 184 11.99 25.25 -3.02
N PHE A 185 10.81 25.51 -3.58
CA PHE A 185 9.54 25.10 -2.97
C PHE A 185 9.50 23.59 -2.69
N ARG A 186 9.90 22.78 -3.68
CA ARG A 186 9.95 21.33 -3.53
C ARG A 186 10.97 20.88 -2.47
N ALA A 187 12.15 21.47 -2.48
CA ALA A 187 13.19 21.14 -1.52
C ALA A 187 12.76 21.43 -0.09
N TYR A 188 12.16 22.60 0.18
CA TYR A 188 11.62 22.91 1.51
C TYR A 188 10.51 21.97 1.94
N ASN A 189 9.64 21.58 1.02
CA ASN A 189 8.55 20.62 1.30
C ASN A 189 9.10 19.25 1.71
N GLU A 190 10.03 18.69 0.90
CA GLU A 190 10.57 17.35 1.15
C GLU A 190 11.53 17.31 2.36
N VAL A 191 12.39 18.32 2.52
CA VAL A 191 13.27 18.39 3.69
C VAL A 191 12.46 18.62 4.97
N GLY A 192 11.41 19.43 4.92
CA GLY A 192 10.48 19.60 6.04
C GLY A 192 9.88 18.28 6.49
N ARG A 193 9.43 17.45 5.52
CA ARG A 193 8.93 16.11 5.78
C ARG A 193 9.98 15.19 6.40
N ALA A 194 11.21 15.23 5.89
CA ALA A 194 12.31 14.44 6.41
C ALA A 194 12.66 14.81 7.86
N ILE A 195 12.70 16.10 8.19
CA ILE A 195 12.99 16.58 9.54
C ILE A 195 11.90 16.14 10.53
N VAL A 196 10.63 16.34 10.22
CA VAL A 196 9.53 15.94 11.10
C VAL A 196 9.49 14.42 11.26
N SER A 197 9.72 13.67 10.18
CA SER A 197 9.82 12.20 10.26
C SER A 197 10.98 11.77 11.18
N SER A 198 12.15 12.40 11.06
CA SER A 198 13.31 12.06 11.87
C SER A 198 13.14 12.38 13.35
N VAL A 199 12.36 13.42 13.69
CA VAL A 199 12.03 13.74 15.09
C VAL A 199 11.05 12.72 15.67
N ASN A 200 10.07 12.26 14.87
CA ASN A 200 9.04 11.36 15.35
C ASN A 200 9.48 9.89 15.36
N ASN A 201 10.18 9.45 14.30
CA ASN A 201 10.49 8.04 14.03
C ASN A 201 11.99 7.72 14.07
N GLY A 202 12.83 8.72 14.37
CA GLY A 202 14.30 8.59 14.35
C GLY A 202 14.92 8.88 12.98
N ILE A 203 16.21 9.22 12.99
CA ILE A 203 16.97 9.60 11.77
C ILE A 203 17.06 8.43 10.78
N ASP A 204 17.10 7.21 11.27
CA ASP A 204 17.20 6.01 10.43
C ASP A 204 15.95 5.71 9.62
N SER A 205 14.82 6.39 9.89
CA SER A 205 13.58 6.26 9.13
C SER A 205 13.68 6.84 7.71
N ILE A 206 14.62 7.76 7.45
CA ILE A 206 14.78 8.38 6.14
C ILE A 206 15.71 7.53 5.27
N ASP A 207 15.20 7.09 4.15
CA ASP A 207 15.93 6.28 3.17
C ASP A 207 16.51 7.15 2.04
N LYS A 208 15.71 8.09 1.52
CA LYS A 208 16.11 8.99 0.43
C LYS A 208 15.22 10.23 0.37
N ILE A 209 15.80 11.36 0.00
CA ILE A 209 15.09 12.62 -0.28
C ILE A 209 15.44 13.04 -1.71
N THR A 210 14.46 13.37 -2.54
CA THR A 210 14.69 13.83 -3.92
C THR A 210 13.68 14.86 -4.34
N ILE A 211 14.12 15.85 -5.14
CA ILE A 211 13.25 16.84 -5.79
C ILE A 211 12.96 16.50 -7.26
N LEU A 212 13.53 15.40 -7.76
CA LEU A 212 13.29 14.96 -9.13
C LEU A 212 11.83 14.52 -9.31
N PRO A 213 11.13 15.06 -10.31
CA PRO A 213 9.74 14.69 -10.56
C PRO A 213 9.64 13.26 -11.10
N ARG A 214 8.55 12.58 -10.75
CA ARG A 214 8.22 11.23 -11.22
C ARG A 214 6.86 11.23 -11.94
N ALA A 215 6.65 10.25 -12.81
CA ALA A 215 5.36 10.06 -13.48
C ALA A 215 4.26 9.82 -12.42
N GLY A 216 3.24 10.69 -12.42
CA GLY A 216 2.19 10.68 -11.39
C GLY A 216 2.47 11.51 -10.14
N TYR A 217 3.71 11.93 -9.92
CA TYR A 217 4.10 12.81 -8.80
C TYR A 217 4.85 14.04 -9.33
N ILE A 218 4.15 15.14 -9.46
CA ILE A 218 4.75 16.43 -9.89
C ILE A 218 5.71 16.99 -8.83
N LYS A 219 5.61 16.49 -7.60
CA LYS A 219 6.42 16.87 -6.43
C LYS A 219 7.75 16.11 -6.37
N GLY A 220 8.65 16.56 -5.47
CA GLY A 220 9.71 15.72 -4.92
C GLY A 220 9.14 14.59 -4.08
N PHE A 221 10.01 13.77 -3.54
CA PHE A 221 9.62 12.62 -2.72
C PHE A 221 10.64 12.38 -1.59
N THR A 222 10.11 12.15 -0.40
CA THR A 222 10.87 11.67 0.76
C THR A 222 10.48 10.23 1.04
N LYS A 223 11.39 9.29 0.80
CA LYS A 223 11.19 7.89 1.10
C LYS A 223 11.47 7.64 2.58
N ILE A 224 10.42 7.26 3.29
CA ILE A 224 10.47 6.86 4.70
C ILE A 224 10.43 5.34 4.72
N ALA A 225 11.40 4.72 5.41
CA ALA A 225 11.40 3.28 5.60
C ALA A 225 10.24 2.89 6.51
N PRO A 226 9.37 1.95 6.11
CA PRO A 226 8.31 1.46 6.97
C PRO A 226 8.91 0.69 8.15
N ASP A 227 8.25 0.79 9.30
CA ASP A 227 8.58 -0.02 10.47
C ASP A 227 8.09 -1.45 10.24
N GLU A 228 9.00 -2.41 10.22
CA GLU A 228 8.69 -3.81 9.93
C GLU A 228 7.83 -4.45 11.03
N GLU A 229 8.03 -4.07 12.28
CA GLU A 229 7.22 -4.55 13.40
C GLU A 229 5.76 -4.10 13.25
N VAL A 230 5.54 -2.87 12.81
CA VAL A 230 4.19 -2.33 12.55
C VAL A 230 3.53 -3.03 11.35
N VAL A 231 4.30 -3.31 10.29
CA VAL A 231 3.77 -3.98 9.09
C VAL A 231 3.45 -5.44 9.38
N SER A 232 4.29 -6.15 10.13
CA SER A 232 4.10 -7.56 10.43
C SER A 232 3.04 -7.82 11.49
N SER A 233 2.95 -6.98 12.53
CA SER A 233 1.97 -7.12 13.60
C SER A 233 0.60 -6.55 13.27
N GLY A 234 0.52 -5.62 12.33
CA GLY A 234 -0.69 -4.83 12.04
C GLY A 234 -1.12 -3.90 13.19
N LEU A 235 -0.33 -3.81 14.28
CA LEU A 235 -0.65 -3.00 15.44
C LEU A 235 -0.20 -1.56 15.25
N ILE A 236 -1.16 -0.66 15.16
CA ILE A 236 -0.93 0.76 14.96
C ILE A 236 -1.41 1.54 16.17
N SER A 237 -0.49 2.17 16.92
CA SER A 237 -0.84 2.99 18.08
C SER A 237 -1.41 4.36 17.66
N ARG A 238 -2.20 4.97 18.56
CA ARG A 238 -2.68 6.37 18.40
C ARG A 238 -1.52 7.33 18.13
N LYS A 239 -0.39 7.17 18.83
CA LYS A 239 0.81 8.00 18.67
C LYS A 239 1.37 7.87 17.25
N LEU A 240 1.44 6.66 16.72
CA LEU A 240 1.96 6.42 15.37
C LEU A 240 1.06 7.02 14.29
N LEU A 241 -0.28 6.89 14.42
CA LEU A 241 -1.22 7.53 13.49
C LEU A 241 -1.09 9.05 13.51
N PHE A 242 -0.96 9.63 14.70
CA PHE A 242 -0.78 11.07 14.84
C PHE A 242 0.56 11.51 14.21
N SER A 243 1.66 10.75 14.40
CA SER A 243 2.94 11.01 13.72
C SER A 243 2.83 10.96 12.20
N LYS A 244 2.04 10.03 11.64
CA LYS A 244 1.78 9.98 10.19
C LYS A 244 1.10 11.25 9.69
N ILE A 245 0.15 11.79 10.45
CA ILE A 245 -0.52 13.06 10.12
C ILE A 245 0.50 14.23 10.19
N GLU A 246 1.32 14.30 11.24
CA GLU A 246 2.38 15.32 11.38
C GLU A 246 3.35 15.30 10.20
N ILE A 247 3.82 14.12 9.79
CA ILE A 247 4.73 13.93 8.66
C ILE A 247 4.07 14.33 7.34
N ALA A 248 2.80 13.97 7.13
CA ALA A 248 2.06 14.37 5.93
C ALA A 248 1.92 15.89 5.83
N LEU A 249 1.64 16.57 6.95
CA LEU A 249 1.47 18.02 7.00
C LEU A 249 2.78 18.81 7.07
N ALA A 250 3.92 18.13 7.21
CA ALA A 250 5.23 18.77 7.39
C ALA A 250 5.67 19.61 6.18
N GLY A 251 5.35 19.18 4.96
CA GLY A 251 5.62 19.97 3.76
C GLY A 251 4.89 21.30 3.80
N ARG A 252 3.59 21.31 4.12
CA ARG A 252 2.78 22.52 4.32
C ARG A 252 3.34 23.38 5.46
N ALA A 253 3.76 22.76 6.55
CA ALA A 253 4.35 23.47 7.69
C ALA A 253 5.65 24.16 7.29
N ALA A 254 6.49 23.53 6.46
CA ALA A 254 7.72 24.14 5.95
C ALA A 254 7.41 25.36 5.05
N GLU A 255 6.43 25.26 4.15
CA GLU A 255 6.01 26.41 3.33
C GLU A 255 5.55 27.59 4.21
N ILE A 256 4.72 27.33 5.22
CA ILE A 256 4.24 28.38 6.15
C ILE A 256 5.40 29.09 6.87
N VAL A 257 6.36 28.32 7.35
CA VAL A 257 7.50 28.85 8.13
C VAL A 257 8.47 29.63 7.25
N VAL A 258 8.65 29.20 6.01
CA VAL A 258 9.68 29.75 5.11
C VAL A 258 9.15 30.91 4.27
N PHE A 259 7.98 30.74 3.65
CA PHE A 259 7.42 31.69 2.68
C PHE A 259 6.26 32.51 3.24
N GLY A 260 5.69 32.08 4.38
CA GLY A 260 4.53 32.72 4.97
C GLY A 260 3.20 32.12 4.47
N LYS A 261 2.11 32.51 5.13
CA LYS A 261 0.77 31.94 4.84
C LYS A 261 0.20 32.35 3.49
N SER A 262 0.63 33.47 2.93
CA SER A 262 0.17 33.96 1.62
C SER A 262 0.76 33.20 0.45
N GLU A 263 1.94 32.61 0.62
CA GLU A 263 2.73 31.94 -0.44
C GLU A 263 2.63 30.42 -0.41
N ILE A 264 1.68 29.86 0.35
CA ILE A 264 1.47 28.41 0.37
C ILE A 264 0.94 27.90 -0.96
N THR A 265 1.46 26.75 -1.39
CA THR A 265 1.14 26.18 -2.70
C THR A 265 0.14 25.01 -2.60
N GLN A 266 -0.42 24.61 -3.74
CA GLN A 266 -1.25 23.40 -3.85
C GLN A 266 -0.47 22.09 -3.73
N CYS A 267 0.85 22.15 -3.60
CA CYS A 267 1.71 20.95 -3.51
C CYS A 267 1.31 19.98 -2.39
N ALA A 268 0.65 20.46 -1.34
CA ALA A 268 0.22 19.64 -0.22
C ALA A 268 -1.17 18.96 -0.40
N GLU A 269 -1.82 19.03 -1.58
CA GLU A 269 -3.17 18.50 -1.80
C GLU A 269 -3.29 17.00 -1.41
N SER A 270 -2.44 16.15 -1.98
CA SER A 270 -2.45 14.71 -1.66
C SER A 270 -2.12 14.42 -0.20
N ASP A 271 -1.24 15.23 0.39
CA ASP A 271 -0.83 15.11 1.79
C ASP A 271 -1.97 15.50 2.74
N LEU A 272 -2.73 16.54 2.38
CA LEU A 272 -3.93 16.94 3.10
C LEU A 272 -5.01 15.85 3.03
N SER A 273 -5.23 15.28 1.84
CA SER A 273 -6.19 14.18 1.66
C SER A 273 -5.80 12.97 2.52
N TYR A 274 -4.53 12.59 2.51
CA TYR A 274 -3.99 11.50 3.31
C TYR A 274 -4.12 11.76 4.81
N ALA A 275 -3.71 12.94 5.28
CA ALA A 275 -3.82 13.34 6.67
C ALA A 275 -5.28 13.34 7.16
N THR A 276 -6.20 13.85 6.33
CA THR A 276 -7.64 13.88 6.65
C THR A 276 -8.23 12.47 6.71
N ALA A 277 -7.84 11.57 5.81
CA ALA A 277 -8.28 10.18 5.82
C ALA A 277 -7.85 9.48 7.12
N ILE A 278 -6.58 9.60 7.52
CA ILE A 278 -6.09 9.04 8.80
C ILE A 278 -6.83 9.65 10.00
N ALA A 279 -7.00 10.97 10.04
CA ALA A 279 -7.70 11.63 11.13
C ALA A 279 -9.16 11.15 11.23
N LYS A 280 -9.83 10.95 10.09
CA LYS A 280 -11.18 10.39 10.03
C LYS A 280 -11.22 8.96 10.55
N GLU A 281 -10.29 8.09 10.14
CA GLU A 281 -10.19 6.72 10.66
C GLU A 281 -9.94 6.70 12.17
N MET A 282 -9.09 7.60 12.70
CA MET A 282 -8.84 7.72 14.13
C MET A 282 -10.13 8.01 14.92
N VAL A 283 -10.99 8.86 14.36
CA VAL A 283 -12.25 9.28 15.01
C VAL A 283 -13.34 8.23 14.83
N THR A 284 -13.55 7.73 13.59
CA THR A 284 -14.70 6.90 13.26
C THR A 284 -14.47 5.40 13.46
N LYS A 285 -13.26 4.91 13.20
CA LYS A 285 -12.94 3.48 13.18
C LYS A 285 -12.30 3.00 14.47
N TYR A 286 -11.34 3.78 14.98
CA TYR A 286 -10.53 3.35 16.13
C TYR A 286 -11.00 3.96 17.46
N GLY A 287 -11.98 4.88 17.46
CA GLY A 287 -12.49 5.50 18.66
C GLY A 287 -11.47 6.37 19.41
N PHE A 288 -10.46 6.93 18.70
CA PHE A 288 -9.40 7.77 19.29
C PHE A 288 -9.79 9.25 19.39
N SER A 289 -11.04 9.53 19.75
CA SER A 289 -11.58 10.88 19.86
C SER A 289 -12.36 11.10 21.17
N VAL A 290 -12.85 12.31 21.38
CA VAL A 290 -13.72 12.65 22.53
C VAL A 290 -15.08 11.96 22.49
N ILE A 291 -15.50 11.42 21.35
CA ILE A 291 -16.74 10.65 21.21
C ILE A 291 -16.67 9.36 22.05
N GLY A 292 -15.46 8.87 22.31
CA GLY A 292 -15.22 7.65 23.07
C GLY A 292 -14.93 6.42 22.20
N PRO A 293 -14.85 5.23 22.82
CA PRO A 293 -14.47 3.99 22.12
C PRO A 293 -15.67 3.41 21.35
N VAL A 294 -16.13 4.13 20.34
CA VAL A 294 -17.26 3.73 19.48
C VAL A 294 -16.77 3.63 18.04
N ASN A 295 -17.10 2.54 17.37
CA ASN A 295 -16.90 2.40 15.94
C ASN A 295 -18.11 2.98 15.21
N LEU A 296 -17.91 4.10 14.54
CA LEU A 296 -18.90 4.80 13.72
C LEU A 296 -18.66 4.59 12.22
N ASP A 297 -17.65 3.80 11.87
CA ASP A 297 -17.40 3.41 10.50
C ASP A 297 -18.50 2.43 10.08
N GLN A 298 -19.35 2.86 9.18
CA GLN A 298 -20.38 1.99 8.62
C GLN A 298 -19.69 1.01 7.70
N ASN A 299 -19.49 -0.22 8.17
CA ASN A 299 -18.88 -1.31 7.44
C ASN A 299 -19.48 -1.38 6.04
N ARG A 300 -18.60 -1.29 5.03
CA ARG A 300 -18.93 -1.58 3.63
C ARG A 300 -19.35 -3.04 3.43
N ASP A 301 -19.29 -3.85 4.46
CA ASP A 301 -19.51 -5.31 4.43
C ASP A 301 -20.99 -5.73 4.42
N GLU A 302 -21.92 -4.82 4.74
CA GLU A 302 -23.34 -5.07 4.51
C GLU A 302 -23.81 -4.51 3.17
N ILE A 303 -23.24 -5.03 2.07
CA ILE A 303 -23.85 -4.89 0.74
C ILE A 303 -24.97 -5.94 0.65
N PHE A 304 -25.99 -5.81 1.47
CA PHE A 304 -27.22 -6.52 1.27
C PHE A 304 -28.11 -5.74 0.28
N LEU A 305 -28.17 -6.30 -0.93
CA LEU A 305 -29.31 -6.24 -1.87
C LEU A 305 -30.06 -4.91 -2.02
N GLY A 306 -29.78 -4.21 -3.09
CA GLY A 306 -30.75 -3.28 -3.69
C GLY A 306 -30.67 -1.81 -3.29
N ASN A 307 -29.79 -1.42 -2.35
CA ASN A 307 -29.75 -0.06 -1.79
C ASN A 307 -28.66 0.86 -2.37
N SER A 308 -28.15 0.58 -3.56
CA SER A 308 -27.16 1.46 -4.21
C SER A 308 -27.69 2.88 -4.51
N LEU A 309 -29.00 3.05 -4.59
CA LEU A 309 -29.67 4.34 -4.83
C LEU A 309 -29.92 5.16 -3.56
N LEU A 310 -29.83 4.57 -2.36
CA LEU A 310 -29.99 5.26 -1.09
C LEU A 310 -28.65 5.62 -0.39
N ARG A 311 -27.53 5.36 -1.04
CA ARG A 311 -26.15 5.51 -0.51
C ARG A 311 -25.71 6.94 -0.20
N ASN A 312 -26.50 7.95 -0.50
CA ASN A 312 -26.14 9.36 -0.25
C ASN A 312 -26.70 9.94 1.05
N LYS A 313 -27.41 9.16 1.86
CA LYS A 313 -27.82 9.63 3.19
C LYS A 313 -26.91 9.03 4.25
N SER A 314 -26.10 9.88 4.90
CA SER A 314 -25.42 9.58 6.15
C SER A 314 -26.47 9.05 7.13
N ILE A 315 -26.30 7.79 7.58
CA ILE A 315 -27.18 7.17 8.60
C ILE A 315 -26.89 7.81 9.99
N LEU A 316 -25.76 8.53 10.11
CA LEU A 316 -25.39 9.23 11.32
C LEU A 316 -26.27 10.47 11.53
N ALA A 317 -26.68 10.71 12.78
CA ALA A 317 -27.35 11.94 13.15
C ALA A 317 -26.47 13.14 12.78
N GLU A 318 -27.07 14.24 12.31
CA GLU A 318 -26.36 15.45 11.91
C GLU A 318 -25.44 15.99 13.01
N LYS A 319 -25.88 15.91 14.27
CA LYS A 319 -25.07 16.28 15.45
C LYS A 319 -23.81 15.43 15.58
N THR A 320 -23.89 14.12 15.34
CA THR A 320 -22.75 13.21 15.40
C THR A 320 -21.76 13.48 14.25
N SER A 321 -22.28 13.70 13.05
CA SER A 321 -21.45 14.07 11.88
C SER A 321 -20.67 15.35 12.13
N LYS A 322 -21.31 16.37 12.72
CA LYS A 322 -20.64 17.63 13.08
C LYS A 322 -19.51 17.41 14.10
N ILE A 323 -19.73 16.59 15.14
CA ILE A 323 -18.69 16.30 16.14
C ILE A 323 -17.51 15.57 15.49
N ILE A 324 -17.74 14.64 14.54
CA ILE A 324 -16.70 13.97 13.78
C ILE A 324 -15.87 14.98 13.00
N ASP A 325 -16.53 15.88 12.26
CA ASP A 325 -15.85 16.91 11.47
C ASP A 325 -15.01 17.86 12.35
N ASP A 326 -15.56 18.30 13.48
CA ASP A 326 -14.88 19.17 14.44
C ASP A 326 -13.61 18.48 15.01
N GLU A 327 -13.69 17.20 15.38
CA GLU A 327 -12.52 16.44 15.88
C GLU A 327 -11.47 16.19 14.79
N VAL A 328 -11.86 15.88 13.56
CA VAL A 328 -10.93 15.72 12.42
C VAL A 328 -10.17 17.03 12.16
N ILE A 329 -10.89 18.17 12.18
CA ILE A 329 -10.28 19.49 12.03
C ILE A 329 -9.32 19.79 13.17
N LYS A 330 -9.69 19.46 14.40
CA LYS A 330 -8.85 19.66 15.60
C LYS A 330 -7.57 18.85 15.54
N ILE A 331 -7.64 17.54 15.24
CA ILE A 331 -6.49 16.65 15.10
C ILE A 331 -5.54 17.21 14.01
N SER A 332 -6.08 17.57 12.85
CA SER A 332 -5.27 18.10 11.74
C SER A 332 -4.58 19.43 12.09
N LYS A 333 -5.28 20.34 12.76
CA LYS A 333 -4.71 21.63 13.23
C LYS A 333 -3.63 21.41 14.29
N GLU A 334 -3.84 20.50 15.24
CA GLU A 334 -2.85 20.17 16.27
C GLU A 334 -1.59 19.59 15.64
N ALA A 335 -1.72 18.64 14.72
CA ALA A 335 -0.60 18.03 14.00
C ALA A 335 0.19 19.08 13.19
N LEU A 336 -0.50 19.96 12.45
CA LEU A 336 0.15 21.05 11.72
C LEU A 336 0.93 21.98 12.63
N ASN A 337 0.35 22.38 13.78
CA ASN A 337 1.01 23.26 14.74
C ASN A 337 2.25 22.63 15.36
N ARG A 338 2.22 21.29 15.62
CA ARG A 338 3.40 20.57 16.09
C ARG A 338 4.49 20.51 15.03
N SER A 339 4.13 20.22 13.77
CA SER A 339 5.07 20.23 12.65
C SER A 339 5.71 21.60 12.45
N ILE A 340 4.95 22.70 12.58
CA ILE A 340 5.48 24.07 12.54
C ILE A 340 6.51 24.31 13.67
N LYS A 341 6.21 23.85 14.88
CA LYS A 341 7.14 23.99 16.03
C LYS A 341 8.44 23.22 15.80
N ILE A 342 8.36 21.97 15.31
CA ILE A 342 9.53 21.15 14.98
C ILE A 342 10.40 21.83 13.90
N ILE A 343 9.80 22.33 12.85
CA ILE A 343 10.49 23.00 11.74
C ILE A 343 11.16 24.30 12.22
N ASN A 344 10.49 25.12 13.03
CA ASN A 344 11.06 26.33 13.58
C ASN A 344 12.28 26.05 14.47
N LYS A 345 12.21 25.03 15.33
CA LYS A 345 13.35 24.60 16.16
C LYS A 345 14.56 24.17 15.31
N ASN A 346 14.32 23.63 14.13
CA ASN A 346 15.32 23.05 13.23
C ASN A 346 15.60 23.90 11.99
N ARG A 347 15.23 25.18 11.99
CA ARG A 347 15.30 26.07 10.81
C ARG A 347 16.68 26.09 10.14
N LYS A 348 17.75 26.23 10.92
CA LYS A 348 19.12 26.26 10.37
C LYS A 348 19.51 24.95 9.68
N LEU A 349 19.03 23.81 10.20
CA LEU A 349 19.26 22.50 9.61
C LEU A 349 18.44 22.35 8.32
N LEU A 350 17.19 22.84 8.33
CA LEU A 350 16.31 22.86 7.16
C LEU A 350 16.97 23.58 6.00
N ASP A 351 17.43 24.84 6.22
CA ASP A 351 18.04 25.66 5.16
C ASP A 351 19.30 24.99 4.59
N LYS A 352 20.17 24.44 5.45
CA LYS A 352 21.37 23.71 5.02
C LYS A 352 21.06 22.47 4.15
N LEU A 353 20.08 21.67 4.55
CA LEU A 353 19.69 20.49 3.79
C LEU A 353 19.05 20.87 2.46
N VAL A 354 18.28 21.97 2.42
CA VAL A 354 17.67 22.49 1.20
C VAL A 354 18.72 22.94 0.20
N ASP A 355 19.76 23.67 0.63
CA ASP A 355 20.83 24.09 -0.26
C ASP A 355 21.51 22.87 -0.92
N ILE A 356 21.88 21.86 -0.12
CA ILE A 356 22.47 20.62 -0.64
C ILE A 356 21.51 19.90 -1.59
N LEU A 357 20.21 19.85 -1.27
CA LEU A 357 19.22 19.16 -2.10
C LEU A 357 18.94 19.88 -3.43
N ILE A 358 19.09 21.20 -3.48
CA ILE A 358 18.99 21.98 -4.71
C ILE A 358 20.16 21.66 -5.65
N ASP A 359 21.37 21.56 -5.10
CA ASP A 359 22.60 21.32 -5.88
C ASP A 359 22.67 19.87 -6.37
N GLU A 360 22.38 18.90 -5.53
CA GLU A 360 22.55 17.47 -5.83
C GLU A 360 21.27 16.77 -6.30
N GLU A 361 20.11 17.45 -6.20
CA GLU A 361 18.78 16.94 -6.56
C GLU A 361 18.32 15.70 -5.77
N THR A 362 19.24 15.04 -5.03
CA THR A 362 18.95 13.83 -4.24
C THR A 362 19.92 13.71 -3.07
N ILE A 363 19.39 13.39 -1.88
CA ILE A 363 20.17 13.07 -0.66
C ILE A 363 19.82 11.64 -0.26
N ASP A 364 20.83 10.79 -0.11
CA ASP A 364 20.68 9.42 0.37
C ASP A 364 20.69 9.34 1.91
N LYS A 365 20.37 8.14 2.43
CA LYS A 365 20.33 7.85 3.88
C LYS A 365 21.64 8.20 4.60
N PHE A 366 22.77 7.83 4.02
CA PHE A 366 24.08 8.00 4.67
C PHE A 366 24.43 9.48 4.79
N LYS A 367 24.28 10.22 3.71
CA LYS A 367 24.52 11.66 3.67
C LYS A 367 23.56 12.44 4.56
N PHE A 368 22.27 12.05 4.55
CA PHE A 368 21.29 12.66 5.45
C PHE A 368 21.67 12.43 6.92
N LYS A 369 22.06 11.20 7.29
CA LYS A 369 22.48 10.84 8.64
C LYS A 369 23.74 11.61 9.08
N GLU A 370 24.72 11.75 8.21
CA GLU A 370 25.95 12.52 8.46
C GLU A 370 25.65 13.99 8.78
N ILE A 371 24.79 14.63 7.97
CA ILE A 371 24.46 16.05 8.12
C ILE A 371 23.60 16.31 9.37
N THR A 372 22.71 15.37 9.71
CA THR A 372 21.73 15.53 10.81
C THR A 372 22.27 15.07 12.16
N LYS A 373 23.33 14.24 12.19
CA LYS A 373 23.94 13.72 13.42
C LYS A 373 24.28 14.86 14.38
N ASN A 374 23.73 14.79 15.60
CA ASN A 374 23.90 15.79 16.67
C ASN A 374 23.37 17.22 16.41
N LYS A 375 22.58 17.43 15.34
CA LYS A 375 22.00 18.74 14.98
C LYS A 375 20.49 18.78 15.08
N LEU A 376 19.83 17.63 15.09
CA LEU A 376 18.39 17.53 15.18
C LEU A 376 17.91 17.89 16.59
N LYS A 377 16.98 18.84 16.68
CA LYS A 377 16.36 19.27 17.95
C LYS A 377 14.95 18.68 18.06
N VAL A 378 14.70 17.94 19.08
CA VAL A 378 13.39 17.34 19.41
C VAL A 378 12.43 18.38 20.00
#